data_7fcc7b9ae279d56791a2ea7f9b30c05b
#
_entry.id   7fcc7b9ae279d56791a2ea7f9b30c05b
#
_cell.length_a   1.000
_cell.length_b   1.000
_cell.length_c   1.000
_cell.angle_alpha   90.00
_cell.angle_beta   90.00
_cell.angle_gamma   90.00
#
_symmetry.space_group_name_H-M   'P 1'
#
loop_
_entity.id
_entity.type
_entity.pdbx_description
1 polymer ?
#
loop_
_entity_poly.entity_id
_entity_poly.type
_entity_poly.pdbx_seq_one_letter_code
_entity_poly.pdbx_strand_id
1 'polypeptide(L)'
;MKNEDLLTSNLFGHLATLGEDGSLQSTPVWFRYVNGKLEVNSAKGRLKDRNMRANPKVALSVIDPKNGYRYLEVRGKVVEYEEGPNAEKMIDELAKAYMGVDTYPYRTADEQRVRYVIEIEKTTSM
;
A
#
# COMPACT_ATOMS: atom_id res chain seq x y z
N MET A 1 -17.69 1.21 -7.22
CA MET A 1 -17.12 2.06 -6.13
C MET A 1 -16.91 3.45 -6.69
N LYS A 2 -17.41 4.45 -6.00
CA LYS A 2 -17.22 5.84 -6.40
C LYS A 2 -15.74 6.22 -6.34
N ASN A 3 -15.25 6.96 -7.35
CA ASN A 3 -13.85 7.38 -7.46
C ASN A 3 -12.84 6.23 -7.56
N GLU A 4 -13.28 5.07 -8.03
CA GLU A 4 -12.43 3.88 -8.15
C GLU A 4 -11.22 4.11 -9.07
N ASP A 5 -11.34 5.03 -10.02
CA ASP A 5 -10.25 5.39 -10.92
C ASP A 5 -9.00 5.88 -10.16
N LEU A 6 -9.17 6.43 -8.95
CA LEU A 6 -8.04 6.85 -8.12
C LEU A 6 -7.17 5.67 -7.67
N LEU A 7 -7.71 4.46 -7.68
CA LEU A 7 -6.95 3.25 -7.31
C LEU A 7 -6.11 2.70 -8.46
N THR A 8 -6.33 3.16 -9.69
CA THR A 8 -5.64 2.64 -10.89
C THR A 8 -4.85 3.70 -11.64
N SER A 9 -4.63 4.87 -11.04
CA SER A 9 -3.98 6.01 -11.70
C SER A 9 -2.53 6.24 -11.24
N ASN A 10 -1.91 5.26 -10.61
CA ASN A 10 -0.53 5.34 -10.11
C ASN A 10 -0.29 6.58 -9.22
N LEU A 11 -1.22 6.84 -8.32
CA LEU A 11 -1.13 7.93 -7.36
C LEU A 11 -0.53 7.40 -6.06
N PHE A 12 0.07 8.28 -5.25
CA PHE A 12 0.50 7.89 -3.91
C PHE A 12 -0.73 7.68 -3.03
N GLY A 13 -0.72 6.58 -2.28
CA GLY A 13 -1.68 6.36 -1.22
C GLY A 13 -1.05 6.73 0.13
N HIS A 14 -1.87 7.13 1.08
CA HIS A 14 -1.43 7.36 2.45
C HIS A 14 -1.93 6.18 3.27
N LEU A 15 -1.00 5.32 3.67
CA LEU A 15 -1.31 4.09 4.40
C LEU A 15 -1.22 4.35 5.90
N ALA A 16 -2.34 4.13 6.59
CA ALA A 16 -2.40 4.21 8.06
C ALA A 16 -2.35 2.80 8.63
N THR A 17 -1.47 2.59 9.59
CA THR A 17 -1.31 1.31 10.30
C THR A 17 -1.36 1.55 11.80
N LEU A 18 -1.69 0.49 12.54
CA LEU A 18 -1.91 0.54 13.99
C LEU A 18 -0.87 -0.33 14.71
N GLY A 19 -0.11 0.28 15.61
CA GLY A 19 0.89 -0.44 16.41
C GLY A 19 0.29 -1.18 17.59
N GLU A 20 1.07 -2.07 18.19
CA GLU A 20 0.67 -2.84 19.37
C GLU A 20 0.27 -1.94 20.54
N ASP A 21 0.94 -0.81 20.68
CA ASP A 21 0.69 0.15 21.76
C ASP A 21 -0.48 1.10 21.46
N GLY A 22 -1.16 0.90 20.33
CA GLY A 22 -2.27 1.77 19.92
C GLY A 22 -1.85 3.02 19.16
N SER A 23 -0.55 3.24 18.94
CA SER A 23 -0.10 4.39 18.17
C SER A 23 -0.35 4.19 16.67
N LEU A 24 -0.61 5.28 15.98
CA LEU A 24 -0.89 5.28 14.54
C LEU A 24 0.30 5.79 13.76
N GLN A 25 0.51 5.19 12.59
CA GLN A 25 1.49 5.70 11.62
C GLN A 25 0.77 5.91 10.29
N SER A 26 1.04 7.01 9.62
CA SER A 26 0.52 7.28 8.28
C SER A 26 1.67 7.72 7.39
N THR A 27 1.90 7.00 6.29
CA THR A 27 2.98 7.29 5.35
C THR A 27 2.52 7.15 3.91
N PRO A 28 3.11 7.93 2.97
CA PRO A 28 2.83 7.74 1.55
C PRO A 28 3.46 6.44 1.07
N VAL A 29 2.72 5.72 0.24
CA VAL A 29 3.17 4.44 -0.33
C VAL A 29 2.76 4.33 -1.79
N TRP A 30 3.48 3.49 -2.53
CA TRP A 30 3.01 2.97 -3.80
C TRP A 30 2.06 1.81 -3.51
N PHE A 31 1.05 1.65 -4.35
CA PHE A 31 0.09 0.57 -4.21
C PHE A 31 -0.46 0.19 -5.57
N ARG A 32 -1.14 -0.96 -5.63
CA ARG A 32 -1.89 -1.34 -6.82
C ARG A 32 -3.21 -1.98 -6.41
N TYR A 33 -4.17 -1.94 -7.33
CA TYR A 33 -5.50 -2.49 -7.15
C TYR A 33 -5.64 -3.69 -8.09
N VAL A 34 -5.76 -4.89 -7.53
CA VAL A 34 -5.73 -6.14 -8.29
C VAL A 34 -6.85 -7.06 -7.79
N ASN A 35 -7.73 -7.48 -8.71
CA ASN A 35 -8.82 -8.42 -8.40
C ASN A 35 -9.68 -7.98 -7.21
N GLY A 36 -9.98 -6.69 -7.11
CA GLY A 36 -10.81 -6.15 -6.05
C GLY A 36 -10.11 -5.96 -4.72
N LYS A 37 -8.80 -6.14 -4.65
CA LYS A 37 -8.00 -5.97 -3.43
C LYS A 37 -6.88 -4.99 -3.65
N LEU A 38 -6.43 -4.37 -2.57
CA LEU A 38 -5.25 -3.51 -2.60
C LEU A 38 -4.01 -4.33 -2.27
N GLU A 39 -2.90 -3.99 -2.91
CA GLU A 39 -1.61 -4.57 -2.60
C GLU A 39 -0.61 -3.46 -2.34
N VAL A 40 0.17 -3.60 -1.28
CA VAL A 40 1.27 -2.70 -0.94
C VAL A 40 2.54 -3.52 -0.71
N ASN A 41 3.68 -2.85 -0.73
CA ASN A 41 4.97 -3.49 -0.57
C ASN A 41 5.79 -2.68 0.44
N SER A 42 6.53 -3.36 1.29
CA SER A 42 7.43 -2.72 2.24
C SER A 42 8.60 -3.65 2.52
N ALA A 43 9.50 -3.22 3.39
CA ALA A 43 10.63 -4.04 3.82
C ALA A 43 10.35 -4.63 5.20
N LYS A 44 10.72 -5.89 5.38
CA LYS A 44 10.56 -6.60 6.63
C LYS A 44 11.29 -5.87 7.75
N GLY A 45 10.62 -5.69 8.89
CA GLY A 45 11.16 -5.04 10.06
C GLY A 45 10.93 -3.54 10.15
N ARG A 46 10.46 -2.88 9.08
CA ARG A 46 10.05 -1.48 9.15
C ARG A 46 8.83 -1.34 10.04
N LEU A 47 8.60 -0.12 10.55
CA LEU A 47 7.49 0.12 11.48
C LEU A 47 6.14 -0.32 10.91
N LYS A 48 5.84 0.02 9.65
CA LYS A 48 4.57 -0.39 9.04
C LYS A 48 4.46 -1.91 8.89
N ASP A 49 5.57 -2.61 8.64
CA ASP A 49 5.58 -4.08 8.59
C ASP A 49 5.24 -4.66 9.96
N ARG A 50 5.90 -4.18 11.01
CA ARG A 50 5.63 -4.64 12.38
C ARG A 50 4.19 -4.34 12.78
N ASN A 51 3.70 -3.15 12.44
CA ASN A 51 2.32 -2.75 12.74
C ASN A 51 1.30 -3.67 12.07
N MET A 52 1.46 -3.91 10.77
CA MET A 52 0.53 -4.77 10.03
C MET A 52 0.55 -6.22 10.49
N ARG A 53 1.69 -6.69 10.99
CA ARG A 53 1.78 -8.05 11.57
C ARG A 53 1.14 -8.12 12.95
N ALA A 54 1.24 -7.05 13.73
CA ALA A 54 0.63 -6.96 15.06
C ALA A 54 -0.87 -6.72 14.99
N ASN A 55 -1.33 -5.92 14.01
CA ASN A 55 -2.73 -5.58 13.84
C ASN A 55 -3.04 -5.49 12.34
N PRO A 56 -3.94 -6.34 11.83
CA PRO A 56 -4.20 -6.36 10.39
C PRO A 56 -5.03 -5.17 9.88
N LYS A 57 -5.63 -4.38 10.76
CA LYS A 57 -6.48 -3.25 10.34
C LYS A 57 -5.64 -2.13 9.75
N VAL A 58 -6.06 -1.66 8.57
CA VAL A 58 -5.37 -0.58 7.85
C VAL A 58 -6.38 0.35 7.20
N ALA A 59 -5.93 1.54 6.85
CA ALA A 59 -6.68 2.46 5.99
C ALA A 59 -5.72 3.05 4.97
N LEU A 60 -6.23 3.28 3.75
CA LEU A 60 -5.46 3.91 2.69
C LEU A 60 -6.32 5.00 2.07
N SER A 61 -5.79 6.22 2.00
CA SER A 61 -6.48 7.32 1.34
C SER A 61 -5.71 7.79 0.11
N VAL A 62 -6.46 8.10 -0.94
CA VAL A 62 -5.91 8.61 -2.20
C VAL A 62 -6.69 9.86 -2.58
N ILE A 63 -5.97 10.91 -2.91
CA ILE A 63 -6.57 12.17 -3.31
C ILE A 63 -6.31 12.42 -4.80
N ASP A 64 -7.30 13.03 -5.48
CA ASP A 64 -7.12 13.48 -6.85
C ASP A 64 -6.15 14.68 -6.83
N PRO A 65 -4.99 14.59 -7.50
CA PRO A 65 -4.00 15.65 -7.48
C PRO A 65 -4.48 16.95 -8.15
N LYS A 66 -5.56 16.89 -8.92
CA LYS A 66 -6.13 18.05 -9.62
C LYS A 66 -7.32 18.65 -8.89
N ASN A 67 -7.88 17.92 -7.92
CA ASN A 67 -9.05 18.37 -7.16
C ASN A 67 -8.99 17.82 -5.74
N GLY A 68 -8.53 18.64 -4.80
CA GLY A 68 -8.32 18.23 -3.41
C GLY A 68 -9.58 17.83 -2.66
N TYR A 69 -10.76 18.10 -3.22
CA TYR A 69 -12.03 17.66 -2.63
C TYR A 69 -12.48 16.28 -3.12
N ARG A 70 -11.80 15.72 -4.12
CA ARG A 70 -12.12 14.43 -4.66
C ARG A 70 -11.13 13.40 -4.13
N TYR A 71 -11.61 12.43 -3.34
CA TYR A 71 -10.75 11.42 -2.73
C TYR A 71 -11.48 10.09 -2.58
N LEU A 72 -10.70 9.07 -2.28
CA LEU A 72 -11.20 7.76 -1.89
C LEU A 72 -10.39 7.29 -0.69
N GLU A 73 -11.09 6.95 0.39
CA GLU A 73 -10.50 6.30 1.55
C GLU A 73 -10.99 4.86 1.60
N VAL A 74 -10.06 3.93 1.76
CA VAL A 74 -10.35 2.50 1.87
C VAL A 74 -9.96 2.06 3.27
N ARG A 75 -10.88 1.40 3.97
CA ARG A 75 -10.60 0.73 5.23
C ARG A 75 -10.68 -0.76 4.99
N GLY A 76 -9.74 -1.50 5.55
CA GLY A 76 -9.69 -2.92 5.34
C GLY A 76 -8.72 -3.61 6.28
N LYS A 77 -8.38 -4.83 5.92
CA LYS A 77 -7.43 -5.63 6.70
C LYS A 77 -6.48 -6.38 5.81
N VAL A 78 -5.27 -6.55 6.30
CA VAL A 78 -4.27 -7.39 5.65
C VAL A 78 -4.69 -8.85 5.79
N VAL A 79 -4.82 -9.55 4.67
CA VAL A 79 -5.23 -10.95 4.63
C VAL A 79 -4.11 -11.87 4.15
N GLU A 80 -3.02 -11.31 3.61
CA GLU A 80 -1.89 -12.10 3.13
C GLU A 80 -0.61 -11.31 3.30
N TYR A 81 0.45 -12.01 3.74
CA TYR A 81 1.83 -11.53 3.82
C TYR A 81 2.67 -12.48 3.01
N GLU A 82 3.38 -11.97 2.02
CA GLU A 82 4.21 -12.81 1.17
C GLU A 82 5.63 -12.25 1.09
N GLU A 83 6.61 -13.08 1.45
CA GLU A 83 8.03 -12.78 1.28
C GLU A 83 8.55 -13.62 0.11
N GLY A 84 9.73 -13.28 -0.40
CA GLY A 84 10.37 -14.06 -1.44
C GLY A 84 10.22 -13.47 -2.84
N PRO A 85 10.37 -14.30 -3.89
CA PRO A 85 10.49 -13.81 -5.26
C PRO A 85 9.34 -12.92 -5.75
N ASN A 86 8.11 -13.24 -5.37
CA ASN A 86 6.96 -12.44 -5.81
C ASN A 86 6.96 -11.05 -5.18
N ALA A 87 7.37 -10.93 -3.93
CA ALA A 87 7.50 -9.63 -3.26
C ALA A 87 8.62 -8.78 -3.89
N GLU A 88 9.73 -9.42 -4.22
CA GLU A 88 10.85 -8.75 -4.89
C GLU A 88 10.47 -8.30 -6.30
N LYS A 89 9.75 -9.13 -7.04
CA LYS A 89 9.26 -8.78 -8.37
C LYS A 89 8.24 -7.64 -8.30
N MET A 90 7.38 -7.65 -7.29
CA MET A 90 6.35 -6.64 -7.12
C MET A 90 6.93 -5.24 -6.94
N ILE A 91 8.00 -5.07 -6.15
CA ILE A 91 8.57 -3.74 -5.97
C ILE A 91 9.17 -3.21 -7.29
N ASP A 92 9.69 -4.08 -8.14
CA ASP A 92 10.15 -3.69 -9.47
C ASP A 92 8.98 -3.28 -10.37
N GLU A 93 7.87 -4.01 -10.30
CA GLU A 93 6.65 -3.67 -11.06
C GLU A 93 6.07 -2.33 -10.62
N LEU A 94 6.07 -2.06 -9.31
CA LEU A 94 5.62 -0.77 -8.79
C LEU A 94 6.57 0.37 -9.21
N ALA A 95 7.87 0.12 -9.19
CA ALA A 95 8.84 1.11 -9.65
C ALA A 95 8.63 1.45 -11.13
N LYS A 96 8.30 0.46 -11.94
CA LYS A 96 7.98 0.70 -13.35
C LYS A 96 6.74 1.56 -13.50
N ALA A 97 5.68 1.26 -12.74
CA ALA A 97 4.42 1.99 -12.82
C ALA A 97 4.56 3.44 -12.34
N TYR A 98 5.31 3.67 -11.26
CA TYR A 98 5.40 4.99 -10.61
C TYR A 98 6.58 5.83 -11.10
N MET A 99 7.69 5.21 -11.52
CA MET A 99 8.93 5.90 -11.89
C MET A 99 9.33 5.70 -13.34
N GLY A 100 8.76 4.71 -14.03
CA GLY A 100 9.12 4.40 -15.40
C GLY A 100 10.46 3.67 -15.54
N VAL A 101 10.93 3.01 -14.49
CA VAL A 101 12.19 2.26 -14.49
C VAL A 101 11.92 0.75 -14.46
N ASP A 102 12.91 -0.05 -14.89
CA ASP A 102 12.73 -1.50 -14.97
C ASP A 102 12.91 -2.19 -13.62
N THR A 103 13.75 -1.62 -12.76
CA THR A 103 14.02 -2.17 -11.43
C THR A 103 13.98 -1.07 -10.38
N TYR A 104 13.62 -1.48 -9.16
CA TYR A 104 13.59 -0.56 -8.03
C TYR A 104 15.00 -0.05 -7.71
N PRO A 105 15.26 1.28 -7.86
CA PRO A 105 16.61 1.81 -7.77
C PRO A 105 17.17 1.92 -6.34
N TYR A 106 16.29 1.82 -5.33
CA TYR A 106 16.69 2.00 -3.92
C TYR A 106 16.84 0.66 -3.20
N ARG A 107 16.93 -0.44 -3.93
CA ARG A 107 17.11 -1.77 -3.36
C ARG A 107 18.45 -1.88 -2.66
N THR A 108 18.46 -2.50 -1.46
CA THR A 108 19.69 -2.82 -0.74
C THR A 108 19.79 -4.34 -0.55
N ALA A 109 21.02 -4.84 -0.42
CA ALA A 109 21.28 -6.29 -0.37
C ALA A 109 20.69 -6.97 0.87
N ASP A 110 20.58 -6.23 1.97
CA ASP A 110 20.06 -6.73 3.26
C ASP A 110 18.57 -6.51 3.44
N GLU A 111 17.91 -5.85 2.48
CA GLU A 111 16.48 -5.57 2.56
C GLU A 111 15.68 -6.74 2.01
N GLN A 112 14.71 -7.22 2.78
CA GLN A 112 13.77 -8.25 2.38
C GLN A 112 12.41 -7.63 2.15
N ARG A 113 11.92 -7.65 0.92
CA ARG A 113 10.62 -7.08 0.58
C ARG A 113 9.48 -7.99 1.02
N VAL A 114 8.34 -7.38 1.32
CA VAL A 114 7.11 -8.08 1.70
C VAL A 114 5.96 -7.52 0.89
N ARG A 115 5.15 -8.41 0.35
CA ARG A 115 3.90 -8.09 -0.33
C ARG A 115 2.76 -8.26 0.66
N TYR A 116 1.90 -7.25 0.79
CA TYR A 116 0.72 -7.30 1.64
C TYR A 116 -0.51 -7.21 0.76
N VAL A 117 -1.48 -8.09 0.98
CA VAL A 117 -2.78 -8.05 0.30
C VAL A 117 -3.81 -7.55 1.30
N ILE A 118 -4.55 -6.53 0.92
CA ILE A 118 -5.53 -5.86 1.78
C ILE A 118 -6.93 -6.10 1.20
N GLU A 119 -7.79 -6.71 2.02
CA GLU A 119 -9.20 -6.88 1.71
C GLU A 119 -9.94 -5.59 2.06
N ILE A 120 -10.73 -5.08 1.12
CA ILE A 120 -11.49 -3.85 1.30
C ILE A 120 -12.78 -4.15 2.03
N GLU A 121 -13.02 -3.46 3.15
CA GLU A 121 -14.23 -3.64 3.96
C GLU A 121 -15.19 -2.46 3.87
N LYS A 122 -14.67 -1.23 3.83
CA LYS A 122 -15.47 -0.01 3.75
C LYS A 122 -14.76 1.04 2.92
N THR A 123 -15.52 1.92 2.29
CA THR A 123 -14.96 3.07 1.57
C THR A 123 -15.69 4.34 1.96
N THR A 124 -14.96 5.45 1.95
CA THR A 124 -15.49 6.80 2.08
C THR A 124 -14.96 7.62 0.90
N SER A 125 -15.83 8.40 0.27
CA SER A 125 -15.46 9.16 -0.91
C SER A 125 -16.21 10.48 -1.00
N MET A 126 -15.64 11.40 -1.76
CA MET A 126 -16.27 12.68 -2.05
C MET A 126 -15.97 13.08 -3.49
#